data_7c75d48ef25855e714be5595335cd805
#
_entry.id   7c75d48ef25855e714be5595335cd805
#
_cell.length_a   1.000
_cell.length_b   1.000
_cell.length_c   1.000
_cell.angle_alpha   90.00
_cell.angle_beta   90.00
_cell.angle_gamma   90.00
#
_symmetry.space_group_name_H-M   'P 1'
#
loop_
_entity.id
_entity.type
_entity.pdbx_description
1 polymer ?
#
loop_
_entity_poly.entity_id
_entity_poly.type
_entity_poly.pdbx_seq_one_letter_code
_entity_poly.pdbx_strand_id
1 'polypeptide(L)'
;MSTARRGALVAFDLGGVLVRICQSWHEGCDAAGVPRTADPGASNPSRASELVSLHQRGELEHARFCEGLSGCVGSGLSSAHVAAVHDAWILGEYTGVTDLLHDLQRAGHRTACLSNTNASHWRQMEPMPFFALLDHPHASHLLRLLKPDDRIFRAFEQAVGSSGSEIAYFDDLAENCAAARAAGWRVQQVDPTRETEPQIRAALRRWEILP
;
A
#
# COMPACT_ATOMS: atom_id res chain seq x y z
N MET A 1 9.65 -28.24 -27.73
CA MET A 1 10.23 -27.24 -26.79
C MET A 1 9.13 -26.90 -25.79
N SER A 2 9.25 -27.39 -24.54
CA SER A 2 8.30 -27.11 -23.48
C SER A 2 8.40 -25.63 -23.15
N THR A 3 7.38 -24.85 -23.42
CA THR A 3 7.22 -23.49 -22.88
C THR A 3 7.06 -23.67 -21.37
N ALA A 4 8.14 -23.47 -20.61
CA ALA A 4 8.03 -23.38 -19.17
C ALA A 4 6.93 -22.33 -18.88
N ARG A 5 5.85 -22.75 -18.21
CA ARG A 5 4.79 -21.83 -17.75
C ARG A 5 5.48 -20.75 -16.93
N ARG A 6 5.50 -19.52 -17.41
CA ARG A 6 5.90 -18.38 -16.57
C ARG A 6 5.02 -18.44 -15.34
N GLY A 7 5.62 -18.45 -14.14
CA GLY A 7 4.87 -18.37 -12.90
C GLY A 7 3.94 -17.15 -12.90
N ALA A 8 2.84 -17.19 -12.17
CA ALA A 8 1.94 -16.08 -12.01
C ALA A 8 2.71 -14.86 -11.44
N LEU A 9 2.24 -13.65 -11.75
CA LEU A 9 2.65 -12.44 -11.03
C LEU A 9 1.69 -12.23 -9.86
N VAL A 10 2.21 -12.20 -8.65
CA VAL A 10 1.43 -11.91 -7.44
C VAL A 10 1.78 -10.51 -6.96
N ALA A 11 0.81 -9.61 -7.03
CA ALA A 11 0.95 -8.21 -6.69
C ALA A 11 0.15 -7.87 -5.43
N PHE A 12 0.68 -6.98 -4.62
CA PHE A 12 0.11 -6.60 -3.33
C PHE A 12 0.03 -5.08 -3.20
N ASP A 13 -1.01 -4.55 -2.55
CA ASP A 13 -0.82 -3.29 -1.83
C ASP A 13 0.14 -3.51 -0.66
N LEU A 14 0.65 -2.44 -0.07
CA LEU A 14 1.50 -2.49 1.11
C LEU A 14 0.70 -2.22 2.38
N GLY A 15 0.20 -1.01 2.58
CA GLY A 15 -0.57 -0.65 3.76
C GLY A 15 -1.86 -1.45 3.86
N GLY A 16 -2.13 -2.06 5.02
CA GLY A 16 -3.31 -2.91 5.19
C GLY A 16 -3.23 -4.30 4.54
N VAL A 17 -2.14 -4.61 3.81
CA VAL A 17 -1.95 -5.90 3.13
C VAL A 17 -0.66 -6.60 3.56
N LEU A 18 0.50 -6.03 3.28
CA LEU A 18 1.80 -6.55 3.74
C LEU A 18 2.28 -5.85 5.01
N VAL A 19 1.87 -4.60 5.21
CA VAL A 19 2.32 -3.72 6.27
C VAL A 19 1.14 -3.23 7.09
N ARG A 20 1.24 -3.36 8.43
CA ARG A 20 0.30 -2.76 9.37
C ARG A 20 0.49 -1.26 9.38
N ILE A 21 -0.60 -0.54 9.28
CA ILE A 21 -0.62 0.93 9.36
C ILE A 21 -1.68 1.37 10.37
N CYS A 22 -1.53 2.56 10.92
CA CYS A 22 -2.56 3.16 11.76
C CYS A 22 -3.87 3.31 10.97
N GLN A 23 -4.99 2.95 11.62
CA GLN A 23 -6.32 2.99 11.02
C GLN A 23 -7.06 4.31 11.33
N SER A 24 -6.49 5.14 12.20
CA SER A 24 -7.06 6.42 12.59
C SER A 24 -5.98 7.42 13.01
N TRP A 25 -6.33 8.71 12.95
CA TRP A 25 -5.47 9.79 13.45
C TRP A 25 -5.09 9.59 14.93
N HIS A 26 -6.04 9.15 15.76
CA HIS A 26 -5.79 8.92 17.19
C HIS A 26 -4.83 7.75 17.42
N GLU A 27 -4.95 6.67 16.65
CA GLU A 27 -3.97 5.58 16.70
C GLU A 27 -2.57 6.05 16.31
N GLY A 28 -2.47 6.92 15.28
CA GLY A 28 -1.21 7.54 14.90
C GLY A 28 -0.63 8.43 16.00
N CYS A 29 -1.46 9.19 16.72
CA CYS A 29 -1.02 9.95 17.90
C CYS A 29 -0.47 9.03 19.00
N ASP A 30 -1.16 7.93 19.28
CA ASP A 30 -0.74 6.94 20.29
C ASP A 30 0.58 6.28 19.89
N ALA A 31 0.71 5.88 18.62
CA ALA A 31 1.94 5.28 18.08
C ALA A 31 3.12 6.24 18.12
N ALA A 32 2.88 7.53 17.87
CA ALA A 32 3.88 8.59 17.95
C ALA A 32 4.24 9.00 19.38
N GLY A 33 3.48 8.57 20.39
CA GLY A 33 3.64 9.01 21.78
C GLY A 33 3.33 10.49 22.00
N VAL A 34 2.44 11.07 21.18
CA VAL A 34 2.03 12.49 21.27
C VAL A 34 0.58 12.60 21.74
N PRO A 35 0.18 13.75 22.32
CA PRO A 35 -1.20 13.96 22.74
C PRO A 35 -2.17 13.79 21.56
N ARG A 36 -3.32 13.16 21.81
CA ARG A 36 -4.41 13.10 20.82
C ARG A 36 -4.95 14.48 20.54
N THR A 37 -5.08 14.84 19.28
CA THR A 37 -5.62 16.12 18.80
C THR A 37 -6.82 15.88 17.89
N ALA A 38 -7.46 16.96 17.45
CA ALA A 38 -8.47 16.87 16.41
C ALA A 38 -7.87 16.29 15.12
N ASP A 39 -8.64 15.43 14.47
CA ASP A 39 -8.24 14.81 13.19
C ASP A 39 -8.29 15.85 12.07
N PRO A 40 -7.18 16.10 11.35
CA PRO A 40 -7.15 16.99 10.19
C PRO A 40 -8.16 16.58 9.10
N GLY A 41 -8.32 15.27 8.88
CA GLY A 41 -9.27 14.74 7.92
C GLY A 41 -10.72 15.00 8.29
N ALA A 42 -11.07 14.87 9.56
CA ALA A 42 -12.42 15.20 10.05
C ALA A 42 -12.67 16.72 10.10
N SER A 43 -11.62 17.52 10.39
CA SER A 43 -11.73 18.98 10.50
C SER A 43 -11.91 19.68 9.16
N ASN A 44 -11.23 19.22 8.12
CA ASN A 44 -11.33 19.72 6.75
C ASN A 44 -11.12 18.60 5.73
N PRO A 45 -12.15 17.75 5.47
CA PRO A 45 -12.01 16.54 4.67
C PRO A 45 -11.48 16.80 3.25
N SER A 46 -12.02 17.82 2.58
CA SER A 46 -11.64 18.13 1.19
C SER A 46 -10.17 18.54 1.09
N ARG A 47 -9.72 19.43 1.98
CA ARG A 47 -8.34 19.90 1.97
C ARG A 47 -7.36 18.82 2.39
N ALA A 48 -7.69 18.04 3.42
CA ALA A 48 -6.85 16.92 3.85
C ALA A 48 -6.70 15.87 2.76
N SER A 49 -7.79 15.49 2.09
CA SER A 49 -7.76 14.54 0.97
C SER A 49 -6.92 15.05 -0.21
N GLU A 50 -7.02 16.32 -0.56
CA GLU A 50 -6.18 16.95 -1.59
C GLU A 50 -4.69 16.85 -1.23
N LEU A 51 -4.33 17.23 0.01
CA LEU A 51 -2.94 17.18 0.49
C LEU A 51 -2.38 15.76 0.50
N VAL A 52 -3.15 14.78 0.98
CA VAL A 52 -2.78 13.37 0.95
C VAL A 52 -2.54 12.91 -0.49
N SER A 53 -3.44 13.24 -1.41
CA SER A 53 -3.34 12.88 -2.82
C SER A 53 -2.10 13.48 -3.48
N LEU A 54 -1.81 14.76 -3.24
CA LEU A 54 -0.61 15.44 -3.76
C LEU A 54 0.67 14.80 -3.19
N HIS A 55 0.68 14.48 -1.90
CA HIS A 55 1.82 13.85 -1.23
C HIS A 55 2.06 12.44 -1.74
N GLN A 56 1.01 11.63 -1.90
CA GLN A 56 1.09 10.28 -2.46
C GLN A 56 1.43 10.24 -3.96
N ARG A 57 1.22 11.33 -4.71
CA ARG A 57 1.72 11.45 -6.09
C ARG A 57 3.15 12.01 -6.18
N GLY A 58 3.79 12.33 -5.03
CA GLY A 58 5.11 12.95 -5.02
C GLY A 58 5.13 14.38 -5.57
N GLU A 59 3.99 15.05 -5.56
CA GLU A 59 3.82 16.45 -6.02
C GLU A 59 3.91 17.44 -4.85
N LEU A 60 3.89 16.96 -3.62
CA LEU A 60 3.98 17.76 -2.40
C LEU A 60 5.05 17.20 -1.48
N GLU A 61 6.03 18.04 -1.15
CA GLU A 61 7.10 17.70 -0.20
C GLU A 61 6.54 17.47 1.21
N HIS A 62 7.18 16.56 1.97
CA HIS A 62 6.72 16.13 3.29
C HIS A 62 6.51 17.30 4.27
N ALA A 63 7.44 18.25 4.35
CA ALA A 63 7.32 19.41 5.23
C ALA A 63 6.08 20.25 4.89
N ARG A 64 5.82 20.48 3.62
CA ARG A 64 4.64 21.22 3.13
C ARG A 64 3.34 20.46 3.34
N PHE A 65 3.38 19.14 3.23
CA PHE A 65 2.26 18.27 3.57
C PHE A 65 1.90 18.41 5.07
N CYS A 66 2.87 18.35 5.97
CA CYS A 66 2.66 18.51 7.41
C CYS A 66 2.16 19.91 7.79
N GLU A 67 2.70 20.97 7.17
CA GLU A 67 2.21 22.34 7.32
C GLU A 67 0.74 22.46 6.85
N GLY A 68 0.42 21.91 5.70
CA GLY A 68 -0.93 21.93 5.14
C GLY A 68 -1.93 21.20 6.01
N LEU A 69 -1.61 20.00 6.49
CA LEU A 69 -2.49 19.23 7.37
C LEU A 69 -2.69 19.91 8.73
N SER A 70 -1.63 20.48 9.32
CA SER A 70 -1.79 21.25 10.57
C SER A 70 -2.76 22.42 10.39
N GLY A 71 -2.72 23.07 9.24
CA GLY A 71 -3.65 24.14 8.88
C GLY A 71 -5.12 23.72 8.75
N CYS A 72 -5.40 22.44 8.55
CA CYS A 72 -6.78 21.92 8.49
C CYS A 72 -7.49 21.98 9.84
N VAL A 73 -6.76 21.93 10.96
CA VAL A 73 -7.31 21.95 12.33
C VAL A 73 -7.36 23.37 12.91
N GLY A 74 -6.61 24.32 12.33
CA GLY A 74 -6.47 25.67 12.87
C GLY A 74 -5.46 25.75 14.03
N SER A 75 -5.70 26.63 15.00
CA SER A 75 -4.79 26.81 16.13
C SER A 75 -4.83 25.61 17.07
N GLY A 76 -3.68 24.98 17.32
CA GLY A 76 -3.54 23.89 18.29
C GLY A 76 -2.88 22.63 17.75
N LEU A 77 -2.70 22.50 16.45
CA LEU A 77 -1.94 21.43 15.84
C LEU A 77 -0.68 21.99 15.14
N SER A 78 0.51 21.58 15.54
CA SER A 78 1.75 22.00 14.88
C SER A 78 2.10 21.05 13.73
N SER A 79 2.85 21.55 12.74
CA SER A 79 3.41 20.71 11.67
C SER A 79 4.36 19.63 12.20
N ALA A 80 5.08 19.91 13.30
CA ALA A 80 5.93 18.92 13.97
C ALA A 80 5.12 17.77 14.59
N HIS A 81 3.94 18.06 15.14
CA HIS A 81 3.03 17.03 15.64
C HIS A 81 2.50 16.16 14.49
N VAL A 82 2.08 16.80 13.37
CA VAL A 82 1.67 16.04 12.16
C VAL A 82 2.79 15.16 11.64
N ALA A 83 4.03 15.68 11.61
CA ALA A 83 5.18 14.89 11.16
C ALA A 83 5.41 13.68 12.08
N ALA A 84 5.36 13.86 13.41
CA ALA A 84 5.53 12.76 14.36
C ALA A 84 4.45 11.66 14.15
N VAL A 85 3.19 12.06 13.98
CA VAL A 85 2.09 11.10 13.71
C VAL A 85 2.29 10.39 12.38
N HIS A 86 2.66 11.13 11.33
CA HIS A 86 2.90 10.56 10.01
C HIS A 86 4.10 9.61 10.01
N ASP A 87 5.18 9.94 10.70
CA ASP A 87 6.36 9.08 10.80
C ASP A 87 6.09 7.79 11.59
N ALA A 88 5.16 7.82 12.54
CA ALA A 88 4.72 6.66 13.31
C ALA A 88 3.59 5.85 12.65
N TRP A 89 3.14 6.24 11.43
CA TRP A 89 2.00 5.61 10.76
C TRP A 89 2.24 4.15 10.37
N ILE A 90 3.49 3.79 10.08
CA ILE A 90 3.91 2.45 9.70
C ILE A 90 4.22 1.65 10.98
N LEU A 91 3.43 0.61 11.24
CA LEU A 91 3.53 -0.20 12.46
C LEU A 91 4.41 -1.46 12.29
N GLY A 92 4.80 -1.79 11.05
CA GLY A 92 5.60 -2.98 10.73
C GLY A 92 4.88 -3.97 9.82
N GLU A 93 5.52 -5.07 9.46
CA GLU A 93 4.90 -6.08 8.58
C GLU A 93 3.87 -6.95 9.35
N TYR A 94 2.88 -7.48 8.63
CA TYR A 94 2.00 -8.51 9.17
C TYR A 94 2.78 -9.82 9.38
N THR A 95 2.37 -10.58 10.40
CA THR A 95 3.00 -11.88 10.72
C THR A 95 2.93 -12.83 9.53
N GLY A 96 4.05 -13.45 9.17
CA GLY A 96 4.14 -14.47 8.12
C GLY A 96 4.27 -13.94 6.68
N VAL A 97 4.21 -12.61 6.47
CA VAL A 97 4.31 -12.01 5.12
C VAL A 97 5.63 -12.34 4.43
N THR A 98 6.74 -12.20 5.13
CA THR A 98 8.08 -12.53 4.60
C THR A 98 8.15 -14.01 4.19
N ASP A 99 7.62 -14.93 5.01
CA ASP A 99 7.58 -16.36 4.69
C ASP A 99 6.69 -16.66 3.46
N LEU A 100 5.55 -15.97 3.35
CA LEU A 100 4.66 -16.08 2.18
C LEU A 100 5.38 -15.69 0.89
N LEU A 101 6.13 -14.59 0.89
CA LEU A 101 6.89 -14.14 -0.28
C LEU A 101 8.01 -15.11 -0.64
N HIS A 102 8.72 -15.68 0.34
CA HIS A 102 9.66 -16.76 0.11
C HIS A 102 9.01 -18.00 -0.52
N ASP A 103 7.81 -18.39 -0.06
CA ASP A 103 7.07 -19.52 -0.64
C ASP A 103 6.71 -19.26 -2.12
N LEU A 104 6.26 -18.04 -2.44
CA LEU A 104 5.96 -17.65 -3.81
C LEU A 104 7.20 -17.72 -4.72
N GLN A 105 8.34 -17.19 -4.26
CA GLN A 105 9.59 -17.25 -5.02
C GLN A 105 10.07 -18.70 -5.21
N ARG A 106 10.00 -19.56 -4.17
CA ARG A 106 10.34 -20.98 -4.26
C ARG A 106 9.44 -21.74 -5.23
N ALA A 107 8.18 -21.36 -5.34
CA ALA A 107 7.22 -21.90 -6.31
C ALA A 107 7.42 -21.36 -7.75
N GLY A 108 8.38 -20.44 -7.96
CA GLY A 108 8.69 -19.87 -9.27
C GLY A 108 7.74 -18.75 -9.71
N HIS A 109 7.02 -18.13 -8.76
CA HIS A 109 6.17 -16.98 -9.01
C HIS A 109 6.96 -15.67 -8.85
N ARG A 110 6.55 -14.64 -9.61
CA ARG A 110 7.07 -13.29 -9.46
C ARG A 110 6.23 -12.52 -8.45
N THR A 111 6.89 -11.65 -7.69
CA THR A 111 6.28 -10.85 -6.64
C THR A 111 6.36 -9.36 -6.98
N ALA A 112 5.31 -8.63 -6.69
CA ALA A 112 5.26 -7.19 -6.95
C ALA A 112 4.47 -6.45 -5.87
N CYS A 113 4.65 -5.14 -5.78
CA CYS A 113 3.68 -4.29 -5.10
C CYS A 113 3.21 -3.14 -6.00
N LEU A 114 1.99 -2.66 -5.73
CA LEU A 114 1.41 -1.46 -6.30
C LEU A 114 0.69 -0.70 -5.19
N SER A 115 1.36 0.30 -4.60
CA SER A 115 0.86 0.97 -3.40
C SER A 115 0.67 2.48 -3.56
N ASN A 116 -0.45 2.99 -3.02
CA ASN A 116 -0.63 4.42 -2.81
C ASN A 116 0.17 4.82 -1.57
N THR A 117 1.37 5.37 -1.78
CA THR A 117 2.27 5.75 -0.70
C THR A 117 3.13 6.95 -1.10
N ASN A 118 3.81 7.53 -0.14
CA ASN A 118 4.71 8.68 -0.32
C ASN A 118 6.18 8.29 -0.09
N ALA A 119 7.09 9.18 -0.46
CA ALA A 119 8.53 8.92 -0.38
C ALA A 119 9.05 8.70 1.06
N SER A 120 8.39 9.28 2.10
CA SER A 120 8.79 9.08 3.50
C SER A 120 8.46 7.66 3.95
N HIS A 121 7.20 7.23 3.79
CA HIS A 121 6.78 5.87 4.15
C HIS A 121 7.49 4.80 3.30
N TRP A 122 7.72 5.09 2.01
CA TRP A 122 8.47 4.18 1.16
C TRP A 122 9.85 3.86 1.72
N ARG A 123 10.63 4.89 2.08
CA ARG A 123 11.95 4.73 2.70
C ARG A 123 11.93 4.02 4.05
N GLN A 124 10.83 4.13 4.82
CA GLN A 124 10.67 3.37 6.06
C GLN A 124 10.42 1.88 5.82
N MET A 125 9.76 1.53 4.71
CA MET A 125 9.46 0.13 4.35
C MET A 125 10.62 -0.56 3.64
N GLU A 126 11.48 0.16 2.92
CA GLU A 126 12.63 -0.42 2.19
C GLU A 126 13.53 -1.35 3.03
N PRO A 127 13.85 -1.06 4.32
CA PRO A 127 14.66 -1.95 5.15
C PRO A 127 13.90 -3.16 5.71
N MET A 128 12.58 -3.28 5.51
CA MET A 128 11.79 -4.40 6.00
C MET A 128 12.11 -5.68 5.22
N PRO A 129 12.16 -6.87 5.86
CA PRO A 129 12.56 -8.12 5.20
C PRO A 129 11.77 -8.46 3.94
N PHE A 130 10.46 -8.24 3.94
CA PHE A 130 9.60 -8.53 2.79
C PHE A 130 9.96 -7.69 1.55
N PHE A 131 10.48 -6.48 1.74
CA PHE A 131 10.68 -5.53 0.64
C PHE A 131 11.73 -6.02 -0.37
N ALA A 132 12.80 -6.64 0.12
CA ALA A 132 13.85 -7.25 -0.70
C ALA A 132 13.38 -8.47 -1.51
N LEU A 133 12.19 -8.99 -1.20
CA LEU A 133 11.58 -10.14 -1.89
C LEU A 133 10.59 -9.70 -2.99
N LEU A 134 10.42 -8.40 -3.23
CA LEU A 134 9.60 -7.89 -4.30
C LEU A 134 10.45 -7.74 -5.58
N ASP A 135 10.13 -8.52 -6.61
CA ASP A 135 10.80 -8.42 -7.92
C ASP A 135 10.45 -7.10 -8.62
N HIS A 136 9.23 -6.59 -8.39
CA HIS A 136 8.69 -5.39 -9.04
C HIS A 136 8.02 -4.45 -8.02
N PRO A 137 8.78 -3.65 -7.25
CA PRO A 137 8.22 -2.67 -6.33
C PRO A 137 7.77 -1.41 -7.07
N HIS A 138 6.48 -1.07 -7.00
CA HIS A 138 5.88 0.13 -7.61
C HIS A 138 5.09 0.94 -6.57
N ALA A 139 5.24 2.26 -6.65
CA ALA A 139 4.58 3.19 -5.75
C ALA A 139 3.99 4.38 -6.51
N SER A 140 2.88 4.90 -6.01
CA SER A 140 2.16 6.03 -6.60
C SER A 140 3.02 7.28 -6.76
N HIS A 141 3.87 7.61 -5.77
CA HIS A 141 4.76 8.77 -5.83
C HIS A 141 5.84 8.66 -6.91
N LEU A 142 6.24 7.45 -7.30
CA LEU A 142 7.18 7.20 -8.40
C LEU A 142 6.46 7.26 -9.75
N LEU A 143 5.24 6.72 -9.82
CA LEU A 143 4.42 6.71 -11.04
C LEU A 143 3.66 8.02 -11.28
N ARG A 144 3.52 8.88 -10.26
CA ARG A 144 2.68 10.09 -10.23
C ARG A 144 1.20 9.83 -10.54
N LEU A 145 0.74 8.64 -10.20
CA LEU A 145 -0.62 8.15 -10.40
C LEU A 145 -1.12 7.53 -9.09
N LEU A 146 -2.42 7.54 -8.86
CA LEU A 146 -3.05 6.94 -7.68
C LEU A 146 -4.05 5.87 -8.08
N LYS A 147 -4.11 4.76 -7.33
CA LYS A 147 -5.29 3.90 -7.33
C LYS A 147 -6.48 4.71 -6.74
N PRO A 148 -7.69 4.54 -7.23
CA PRO A 148 -8.16 3.56 -8.22
C PRO A 148 -8.16 4.04 -9.69
N ASP A 149 -7.40 5.07 -10.08
CA ASP A 149 -7.31 5.53 -11.48
C ASP A 149 -6.81 4.38 -12.38
N ASP A 150 -7.50 4.12 -13.49
CA ASP A 150 -7.16 3.03 -14.42
C ASP A 150 -5.75 3.17 -15.02
N ARG A 151 -5.24 4.39 -15.12
CA ARG A 151 -3.90 4.68 -15.65
C ARG A 151 -2.78 4.05 -14.83
N ILE A 152 -2.93 3.93 -13.50
CA ILE A 152 -1.89 3.32 -12.66
C ILE A 152 -1.80 1.81 -12.90
N PHE A 153 -2.94 1.13 -13.11
CA PHE A 153 -2.98 -0.30 -13.41
C PHE A 153 -2.34 -0.59 -14.77
N ARG A 154 -2.63 0.23 -15.79
CA ARG A 154 -2.00 0.11 -17.12
C ARG A 154 -0.50 0.38 -17.07
N ALA A 155 -0.06 1.40 -16.35
CA ALA A 155 1.37 1.70 -16.17
C ALA A 155 2.09 0.55 -15.47
N PHE A 156 1.45 -0.06 -14.48
CA PHE A 156 1.97 -1.24 -13.80
C PHE A 156 2.09 -2.44 -14.75
N GLU A 157 1.03 -2.77 -15.50
CA GLU A 157 1.06 -3.87 -16.50
C GLU A 157 2.21 -3.73 -17.50
N GLN A 158 2.43 -2.53 -18.01
CA GLN A 158 3.54 -2.23 -18.92
C GLN A 158 4.89 -2.46 -18.26
N ALA A 159 5.05 -2.02 -16.99
CA ALA A 159 6.31 -2.14 -16.27
C ALA A 159 6.66 -3.60 -15.91
N VAL A 160 5.66 -4.41 -15.57
CA VAL A 160 5.90 -5.81 -15.14
C VAL A 160 5.82 -6.81 -16.30
N GLY A 161 5.33 -6.41 -17.47
CA GLY A 161 5.17 -7.25 -18.65
C GLY A 161 4.17 -8.40 -18.45
N SER A 162 3.10 -8.14 -17.69
CA SER A 162 1.97 -9.05 -17.45
C SER A 162 0.67 -8.26 -17.43
N SER A 163 -0.45 -8.87 -17.77
CA SER A 163 -1.74 -8.19 -17.86
C SER A 163 -2.92 -9.11 -17.55
N GLY A 164 -4.05 -8.51 -17.23
CA GLY A 164 -5.29 -9.22 -17.02
C GLY A 164 -5.17 -10.35 -16.00
N SER A 165 -5.70 -11.53 -16.32
CA SER A 165 -5.74 -12.67 -15.39
C SER A 165 -4.39 -13.32 -15.04
N GLU A 166 -3.27 -12.85 -15.66
CA GLU A 166 -1.93 -13.27 -15.27
C GLU A 166 -1.50 -12.65 -13.93
N ILE A 167 -2.19 -11.58 -13.49
CA ILE A 167 -1.92 -10.86 -12.25
C ILE A 167 -2.93 -11.30 -11.19
N ALA A 168 -2.42 -11.80 -10.07
CA ALA A 168 -3.16 -12.02 -8.83
C ALA A 168 -2.89 -10.83 -7.90
N TYR A 169 -3.93 -10.13 -7.45
CA TYR A 169 -3.79 -8.87 -6.71
C TYR A 169 -4.52 -8.89 -5.37
N PHE A 170 -3.90 -8.30 -4.37
CA PHE A 170 -4.41 -8.18 -3.01
C PHE A 170 -4.41 -6.71 -2.56
N ASP A 171 -5.55 -6.21 -2.09
CA ASP A 171 -5.73 -4.85 -1.62
C ASP A 171 -6.83 -4.84 -0.54
N ASP A 172 -6.79 -3.93 0.42
CA ASP A 172 -7.79 -3.82 1.48
C ASP A 172 -8.96 -2.90 1.07
N LEU A 173 -8.75 -1.97 0.11
CA LEU A 173 -9.76 -1.02 -0.32
C LEU A 173 -10.64 -1.58 -1.44
N ALA A 174 -11.95 -1.58 -1.20
CA ALA A 174 -12.93 -2.10 -2.15
C ALA A 174 -12.88 -1.40 -3.52
N GLU A 175 -12.61 -0.10 -3.54
CA GLU A 175 -12.51 0.71 -4.77
C GLU A 175 -11.30 0.32 -5.62
N ASN A 176 -10.15 0.07 -5.01
CA ASN A 176 -8.95 -0.42 -5.69
C ASN A 176 -9.17 -1.82 -6.25
N CYS A 177 -9.80 -2.69 -5.46
CA CYS A 177 -10.19 -4.03 -5.88
C CYS A 177 -11.15 -4.00 -7.09
N ALA A 178 -12.11 -3.07 -7.11
CA ALA A 178 -13.04 -2.91 -8.22
C ALA A 178 -12.32 -2.46 -9.50
N ALA A 179 -11.41 -1.48 -9.39
CA ALA A 179 -10.62 -1.01 -10.52
C ALA A 179 -9.66 -2.08 -11.07
N ALA A 180 -8.99 -2.85 -10.21
CA ALA A 180 -8.15 -3.96 -10.63
C ALA A 180 -8.94 -5.07 -11.32
N ARG A 181 -10.16 -5.39 -10.86
CA ARG A 181 -11.06 -6.33 -11.56
C ARG A 181 -11.47 -5.79 -12.92
N ALA A 182 -11.75 -4.50 -13.04
CA ALA A 182 -12.07 -3.87 -14.33
C ALA A 182 -10.89 -3.94 -15.32
N ALA A 183 -9.64 -3.94 -14.81
CA ALA A 183 -8.44 -4.21 -15.61
C ALA A 183 -8.25 -5.71 -15.96
N GLY A 184 -9.15 -6.60 -15.50
CA GLY A 184 -9.13 -8.03 -15.79
C GLY A 184 -8.26 -8.87 -14.83
N TRP A 185 -7.77 -8.31 -13.72
CA TRP A 185 -6.92 -9.00 -12.75
C TRP A 185 -7.74 -9.98 -11.89
N ARG A 186 -7.07 -11.00 -11.35
CA ARG A 186 -7.63 -11.84 -10.28
C ARG A 186 -7.44 -11.12 -8.96
N VAL A 187 -8.52 -10.75 -8.27
CA VAL A 187 -8.44 -9.85 -7.10
C VAL A 187 -9.09 -10.46 -5.88
N GLN A 188 -8.38 -10.42 -4.76
CA GLN A 188 -8.90 -10.70 -3.43
C GLN A 188 -8.80 -9.45 -2.57
N GLN A 189 -9.93 -8.99 -2.05
CA GLN A 189 -9.94 -8.00 -0.98
C GLN A 189 -9.55 -8.69 0.33
N VAL A 190 -8.67 -8.07 1.13
CA VAL A 190 -8.27 -8.53 2.46
C VAL A 190 -8.85 -7.62 3.54
N ASP A 191 -9.03 -8.17 4.73
CA ASP A 191 -9.46 -7.44 5.92
C ASP A 191 -8.22 -7.05 6.75
N PRO A 192 -7.83 -5.76 6.80
CA PRO A 192 -6.63 -5.30 7.49
C PRO A 192 -6.76 -5.35 9.02
N THR A 193 -7.97 -5.55 9.57
CA THR A 193 -8.18 -5.68 11.02
C THR A 193 -7.77 -7.05 11.56
N ARG A 194 -7.42 -7.98 10.68
CA ARG A 194 -6.99 -9.34 10.96
C ARG A 194 -5.62 -9.61 10.36
N GLU A 195 -4.99 -10.74 10.71
CA GLU A 195 -3.81 -11.20 10.01
C GLU A 195 -4.13 -11.41 8.52
N THR A 196 -3.36 -10.78 7.64
CA THR A 196 -3.61 -10.78 6.20
C THR A 196 -3.01 -12.00 5.50
N GLU A 197 -1.88 -12.51 5.98
CA GLU A 197 -1.19 -13.67 5.40
C GLU A 197 -2.11 -14.88 5.23
N PRO A 198 -2.89 -15.34 6.23
CA PRO A 198 -3.80 -16.46 6.04
C PRO A 198 -4.89 -16.22 5.00
N GLN A 199 -5.37 -14.98 4.87
CA GLN A 199 -6.35 -14.59 3.87
C GLN A 199 -5.76 -14.66 2.46
N ILE A 200 -4.54 -14.13 2.30
CA ILE A 200 -3.79 -14.15 1.04
C ILE A 200 -3.51 -15.60 0.63
N ARG A 201 -2.98 -16.41 1.54
CA ARG A 201 -2.66 -17.82 1.29
C ARG A 201 -3.90 -18.62 0.90
N ALA A 202 -5.04 -18.40 1.55
CA ALA A 202 -6.29 -19.06 1.20
C ALA A 202 -6.76 -18.70 -0.23
N ALA A 203 -6.56 -17.46 -0.68
CA ALA A 203 -6.87 -17.06 -2.04
C ALA A 203 -5.89 -17.66 -3.06
N LEU A 204 -4.60 -17.68 -2.76
CA LEU A 204 -3.57 -18.29 -3.62
C LEU A 204 -3.80 -19.78 -3.82
N ARG A 205 -4.27 -20.50 -2.79
CA ARG A 205 -4.68 -21.91 -2.89
C ARG A 205 -5.89 -22.08 -3.81
N ARG A 206 -6.93 -21.26 -3.66
CA ARG A 206 -8.12 -21.29 -4.55
C ARG A 206 -7.77 -21.03 -6.02
N TRP A 207 -6.71 -20.25 -6.26
CA TRP A 207 -6.24 -19.93 -7.60
C TRP A 207 -5.17 -20.90 -8.11
N GLU A 208 -4.85 -21.95 -7.34
CA GLU A 208 -3.83 -22.95 -7.65
C GLU A 208 -2.44 -22.34 -7.92
N ILE A 209 -2.14 -21.22 -7.22
CA ILE A 209 -0.84 -20.55 -7.25
C ILE A 209 0.09 -21.13 -6.19
N LEU A 210 -0.41 -21.40 -4.99
CA LEU A 210 0.29 -22.13 -3.94
C LEU A 210 -0.49 -23.40 -3.55
N PRO A 211 0.18 -24.43 -3.00
CA PRO A 211 -0.46 -25.65 -2.51
C PRO A 211 -1.34 -25.43 -1.26
#